data_6713c2a0812d3a37ceb1fc7af13a8f65
#
_entry.id   6713c2a0812d3a37ceb1fc7af13a8f65
#
_cell.length_a   1.000
_cell.length_b   1.000
_cell.length_c   1.000
_cell.angle_alpha   90.00
_cell.angle_beta   90.00
_cell.angle_gamma   90.00
#
_symmetry.space_group_name_H-M   'P 1'
#
loop_
_entity.id
_entity.type
_entity.pdbx_description
1 polymer ?
#
loop_
_entity_poly.entity_id
_entity_poly.type
_entity_poly.pdbx_seq_one_letter_code
_entity_poly.pdbx_strand_id
1 'polypeptide(L)'
;MSGERRRGGRGARTAARATGPATEVLQPRRSIPTYELLDEGSLDRLEAHADWILDEIGIEIRGDEEAVELFRAVGARVEGERLRFDPGLARSLCTTAPAEFAMHGRDERHTVIVGGDHVVFSPAYGSPFVSDLDDGRRYATLADFENLVKLTYVSPWLQHSGGTVCEPVDVPVNKRHLDMVYAHLRWSTKPFMGGVTAPGRAEDSVAMARIVFGADRLERDCVVQGNINVNSPLVFDDVMTGALKAYARANQGNVISPFIIGGAMGPVSYTHLTLPTILLV
;
A
#
# COMPACT_ATOMS: atom_id res chain seq x y z
N MET A 1 -19.81 22.79 54.73
CA MET A 1 -18.53 22.51 54.07
C MET A 1 -18.77 22.55 52.56
N SER A 2 -18.51 23.69 51.93
CA SER A 2 -18.73 23.89 50.51
C SER A 2 -17.44 23.54 49.73
N GLY A 3 -17.52 22.53 48.88
CA GLY A 3 -16.41 22.11 48.02
C GLY A 3 -16.26 23.04 46.81
N GLU A 4 -15.22 23.83 46.77
CA GLU A 4 -14.81 24.62 45.62
C GLU A 4 -14.43 23.72 44.45
N ARG A 5 -15.28 23.67 43.41
CA ARG A 5 -14.93 23.13 42.12
C ARG A 5 -14.00 24.10 41.41
N ARG A 6 -12.69 23.87 41.45
CA ARG A 6 -11.69 24.55 40.61
C ARG A 6 -11.99 24.29 39.13
N ARG A 7 -12.63 25.25 38.46
CA ARG A 7 -12.75 25.30 37.01
C ARG A 7 -11.39 25.71 36.43
N GLY A 8 -10.63 24.75 35.93
CA GLY A 8 -9.44 25.03 35.12
C GLY A 8 -9.83 25.88 33.94
N GLY A 9 -9.24 27.07 33.79
CA GLY A 9 -9.52 27.99 32.70
C GLY A 9 -9.17 27.44 31.33
N ARG A 10 -9.65 28.11 30.26
CA ARG A 10 -9.41 27.74 28.84
C ARG A 10 -7.91 27.54 28.55
N GLY A 11 -7.02 28.36 29.15
CA GLY A 11 -5.56 28.23 29.06
C GLY A 11 -5.00 26.95 29.66
N ALA A 12 -5.51 26.48 30.84
CA ALA A 12 -5.08 25.24 31.44
C ALA A 12 -5.48 24.00 30.61
N ARG A 13 -6.64 24.05 29.93
CA ARG A 13 -7.08 23.01 29.00
C ARG A 13 -6.26 23.01 27.68
N THR A 14 -5.88 24.19 27.20
CA THR A 14 -4.99 24.31 26.03
C THR A 14 -3.58 23.84 26.34
N ALA A 15 -3.04 24.20 27.51
CA ALA A 15 -1.74 23.73 28.01
C ALA A 15 -1.73 22.21 28.22
N ALA A 16 -2.77 21.64 28.83
CA ALA A 16 -2.90 20.19 29.02
C ALA A 16 -3.03 19.42 27.68
N ARG A 17 -3.61 20.04 26.66
CA ARG A 17 -3.61 19.48 25.29
C ARG A 17 -2.25 19.57 24.61
N ALA A 18 -1.47 20.59 24.90
CA ALA A 18 -0.12 20.78 24.33
C ALA A 18 0.94 19.91 25.02
N THR A 19 0.71 19.51 26.28
CA THR A 19 1.64 18.68 27.08
C THR A 19 1.13 17.26 27.32
N GLY A 20 0.00 16.87 26.70
CA GLY A 20 -0.47 15.49 26.73
C GLY A 20 0.58 14.56 26.12
N PRO A 21 0.76 13.34 26.65
CA PRO A 21 1.63 12.37 26.01
C PRO A 21 1.22 12.25 24.54
N ALA A 22 2.22 12.16 23.65
CA ALA A 22 1.96 11.89 22.23
C ALA A 22 0.97 10.71 22.17
N THR A 23 -0.16 10.92 21.49
CA THR A 23 -1.24 9.95 21.48
C THR A 23 -0.67 8.64 20.97
N GLU A 24 -0.67 7.61 21.80
CA GLU A 24 -0.23 6.29 21.41
C GLU A 24 -1.09 5.83 20.23
N VAL A 25 -0.45 5.44 19.15
CA VAL A 25 -1.15 4.92 17.98
C VAL A 25 -1.52 3.47 18.28
N LEU A 26 -2.79 3.27 18.61
CA LEU A 26 -3.30 1.94 18.88
C LEU A 26 -3.49 1.18 17.58
N GLN A 27 -2.81 0.06 17.44
CA GLN A 27 -3.07 -0.86 16.33
C GLN A 27 -4.29 -1.72 16.68
N PRO A 28 -5.40 -1.60 15.92
CA PRO A 28 -6.56 -2.45 16.15
C PRO A 28 -6.25 -3.91 15.85
N ARG A 29 -6.86 -4.80 16.61
CA ARG A 29 -6.91 -6.23 16.33
C ARG A 29 -8.33 -6.65 16.08
N ARG A 30 -8.54 -7.44 15.03
CA ARG A 30 -9.86 -8.00 14.73
C ARG A 30 -10.26 -9.00 15.82
N SER A 31 -11.34 -8.73 16.50
CA SER A 31 -11.92 -9.62 17.53
C SER A 31 -13.20 -10.30 17.06
N ILE A 32 -13.75 -9.88 15.93
CA ILE A 32 -14.94 -10.50 15.32
C ILE A 32 -14.51 -11.59 14.34
N PRO A 33 -15.24 -12.69 14.23
CA PRO A 33 -14.98 -13.73 13.24
C PRO A 33 -15.01 -13.17 11.82
N THR A 34 -14.27 -13.81 10.91
CA THR A 34 -14.41 -13.55 9.47
C THR A 34 -15.81 -13.93 9.05
N TYR A 35 -16.47 -13.06 8.30
CA TYR A 35 -17.76 -13.37 7.69
C TYR A 35 -17.51 -14.15 6.40
N GLU A 36 -17.86 -15.43 6.43
CA GLU A 36 -17.70 -16.33 5.30
C GLU A 36 -18.98 -16.35 4.47
N LEU A 37 -18.92 -15.76 3.26
CA LEU A 37 -20.03 -15.74 2.31
C LEU A 37 -20.17 -17.05 1.54
N LEU A 38 -19.08 -17.77 1.37
CA LEU A 38 -18.96 -18.96 0.54
C LEU A 38 -18.69 -20.17 1.43
N ASP A 39 -19.31 -21.30 1.10
CA ASP A 39 -18.96 -22.58 1.67
C ASP A 39 -17.61 -23.10 1.11
N GLU A 40 -17.02 -24.09 1.77
CA GLU A 40 -15.75 -24.71 1.37
C GLU A 40 -15.79 -25.21 -0.08
N GLY A 41 -16.87 -25.85 -0.51
CA GLY A 41 -16.99 -26.35 -1.86
C GLY A 41 -17.09 -25.24 -2.91
N SER A 42 -17.52 -24.03 -2.54
CA SER A 42 -17.48 -22.85 -3.40
C SER A 42 -16.10 -22.25 -3.47
N LEU A 43 -15.34 -22.25 -2.36
CA LEU A 43 -13.94 -21.84 -2.33
C LEU A 43 -13.07 -22.77 -3.18
N ASP A 44 -13.25 -24.10 -3.03
CA ASP A 44 -12.54 -25.08 -3.86
C ASP A 44 -12.78 -24.87 -5.36
N ARG A 45 -14.04 -24.54 -5.77
CA ARG A 45 -14.35 -24.24 -7.16
C ARG A 45 -13.66 -22.95 -7.64
N LEU A 46 -13.60 -21.91 -6.81
CA LEU A 46 -12.89 -20.67 -7.16
C LEU A 46 -11.39 -20.92 -7.31
N GLU A 47 -10.81 -21.69 -6.42
CA GLU A 47 -9.40 -22.06 -6.48
C GLU A 47 -9.09 -22.90 -7.73
N ALA A 48 -9.91 -23.90 -8.02
CA ALA A 48 -9.77 -24.71 -9.23
C ALA A 48 -9.90 -23.88 -10.52
N HIS A 49 -10.81 -22.90 -10.56
CA HIS A 49 -10.91 -21.97 -11.70
C HIS A 49 -9.70 -21.02 -11.79
N ALA A 50 -9.16 -20.55 -10.68
CA ALA A 50 -7.94 -19.75 -10.69
C ALA A 50 -6.74 -20.55 -11.21
N ASP A 51 -6.59 -21.79 -10.76
CA ASP A 51 -5.56 -22.70 -11.27
C ASP A 51 -5.76 -22.98 -12.77
N TRP A 52 -6.99 -23.22 -13.23
CA TRP A 52 -7.30 -23.38 -14.64
C TRP A 52 -6.94 -22.14 -15.48
N ILE A 53 -7.26 -20.93 -15.00
CA ILE A 53 -6.87 -19.68 -15.68
C ILE A 53 -5.33 -19.58 -15.79
N LEU A 54 -4.63 -19.90 -14.72
CA LEU A 54 -3.17 -19.83 -14.71
C LEU A 54 -2.52 -20.90 -15.58
N ASP A 55 -3.15 -22.07 -15.71
CA ASP A 55 -2.67 -23.19 -16.52
C ASP A 55 -2.99 -23.01 -18.01
N GLU A 56 -4.23 -22.73 -18.36
CA GLU A 56 -4.70 -22.68 -19.75
C GLU A 56 -4.48 -21.32 -20.42
N ILE A 57 -4.70 -20.23 -19.70
CA ILE A 57 -4.57 -18.87 -20.20
C ILE A 57 -3.20 -18.30 -19.83
N GLY A 58 -2.78 -18.44 -18.57
CA GLY A 58 -1.54 -17.90 -18.05
C GLY A 58 -1.55 -16.39 -17.86
N ILE A 59 -0.40 -15.84 -17.52
CA ILE A 59 -0.14 -14.40 -17.41
C ILE A 59 0.90 -13.97 -18.44
N GLU A 60 0.91 -12.69 -18.77
CA GLU A 60 1.98 -12.09 -19.58
C GLU A 60 2.89 -11.22 -18.68
N ILE A 61 4.20 -11.35 -18.89
CA ILE A 61 5.20 -10.45 -18.34
C ILE A 61 5.89 -9.74 -19.48
N ARG A 62 5.51 -8.49 -19.71
CA ARG A 62 5.96 -7.71 -20.87
C ARG A 62 7.23 -6.93 -20.55
N GLY A 63 8.23 -7.08 -21.41
CA GLY A 63 9.46 -6.28 -21.37
C GLY A 63 10.40 -6.59 -20.19
N ASP A 64 10.19 -7.68 -19.44
CA ASP A 64 11.03 -8.07 -18.31
C ASP A 64 11.51 -9.52 -18.41
N GLU A 65 12.56 -9.73 -19.19
CA GLU A 65 13.17 -11.05 -19.40
C GLU A 65 13.64 -11.69 -18.09
N GLU A 66 14.17 -10.91 -17.15
CA GLU A 66 14.60 -11.41 -15.85
C GLU A 66 13.43 -11.99 -15.04
N ALA A 67 12.29 -11.31 -15.02
CA ALA A 67 11.10 -11.83 -14.34
C ALA A 67 10.62 -13.13 -15.01
N VAL A 68 10.65 -13.22 -16.34
CA VAL A 68 10.33 -14.44 -17.08
C VAL A 68 11.25 -15.59 -16.66
N GLU A 69 12.57 -15.35 -16.58
CA GLU A 69 13.54 -16.38 -16.17
C GLU A 69 13.35 -16.82 -14.70
N LEU A 70 13.03 -15.88 -13.80
CA LEU A 70 12.73 -16.23 -12.40
C LEU A 70 11.54 -17.19 -12.31
N PHE A 71 10.47 -16.94 -13.07
CA PHE A 71 9.32 -17.83 -13.09
C PHE A 71 9.62 -19.16 -13.77
N ARG A 72 10.43 -19.18 -14.83
CA ARG A 72 10.90 -20.42 -15.45
C ARG A 72 11.69 -21.29 -14.45
N ALA A 73 12.56 -20.66 -13.67
CA ALA A 73 13.38 -21.35 -12.69
C ALA A 73 12.56 -22.03 -11.58
N VAL A 74 11.37 -21.54 -11.28
CA VAL A 74 10.46 -22.14 -10.29
C VAL A 74 9.41 -23.07 -10.90
N GLY A 75 9.49 -23.36 -12.21
CA GLY A 75 8.67 -24.38 -12.86
C GLY A 75 7.51 -23.85 -13.71
N ALA A 76 7.42 -22.56 -13.95
CA ALA A 76 6.44 -22.04 -14.90
C ALA A 76 6.78 -22.47 -16.34
N ARG A 77 5.77 -22.81 -17.12
CA ARG A 77 5.90 -23.04 -18.57
C ARG A 77 5.91 -21.72 -19.29
N VAL A 78 6.93 -21.46 -20.11
CA VAL A 78 7.17 -20.15 -20.71
C VAL A 78 7.11 -20.25 -22.23
N GLU A 79 6.27 -19.41 -22.85
CA GLU A 79 6.12 -19.23 -24.29
C GLU A 79 6.26 -17.73 -24.62
N GLY A 80 7.50 -17.31 -24.95
CA GLY A 80 7.79 -15.88 -25.08
C GLY A 80 7.61 -15.13 -23.76
N GLU A 81 6.72 -14.16 -23.73
CA GLU A 81 6.36 -13.40 -22.52
C GLU A 81 5.18 -14.00 -21.75
N ARG A 82 4.56 -15.08 -22.27
CA ARG A 82 3.45 -15.76 -21.62
C ARG A 82 3.94 -16.88 -20.73
N LEU A 83 3.48 -16.87 -19.50
CA LEU A 83 3.78 -17.84 -18.47
C LEU A 83 2.51 -18.60 -18.08
N ARG A 84 2.64 -19.92 -17.99
CA ARG A 84 1.59 -20.80 -17.48
C ARG A 84 2.08 -21.56 -16.27
N PHE A 85 1.18 -21.80 -15.34
CA PHE A 85 1.49 -22.42 -14.06
C PHE A 85 0.67 -23.69 -13.91
N ASP A 86 1.33 -24.79 -13.65
CA ASP A 86 0.61 -26.01 -13.28
C ASP A 86 -0.25 -25.78 -12.03
N PRO A 87 -1.40 -26.48 -11.92
CA PRO A 87 -2.28 -26.31 -10.76
C PRO A 87 -1.55 -26.43 -9.42
N GLY A 88 -1.77 -25.46 -8.55
CA GLY A 88 -1.15 -25.39 -7.22
C GLY A 88 0.24 -24.74 -7.19
N LEU A 89 0.95 -24.56 -8.30
CA LEU A 89 2.29 -23.97 -8.32
C LEU A 89 2.28 -22.54 -7.78
N ALA A 90 1.39 -21.68 -8.28
CA ALA A 90 1.30 -20.29 -7.82
C ALA A 90 1.02 -20.22 -6.31
N ARG A 91 0.14 -21.07 -5.80
CA ARG A 91 -0.20 -21.18 -4.39
C ARG A 91 0.99 -21.61 -3.55
N SER A 92 1.74 -22.61 -4.02
CA SER A 92 2.97 -23.06 -3.34
C SER A 92 4.00 -21.95 -3.23
N LEU A 93 4.15 -21.11 -4.26
CA LEU A 93 5.05 -19.96 -4.21
C LEU A 93 4.56 -18.89 -3.22
N CYS A 94 3.25 -18.66 -3.14
CA CYS A 94 2.68 -17.72 -2.16
C CYS A 94 2.93 -18.12 -0.70
N THR A 95 3.11 -19.41 -0.41
CA THR A 95 3.43 -19.88 0.96
C THR A 95 4.80 -19.46 1.45
N THR A 96 5.68 -18.99 0.57
CA THR A 96 6.99 -18.44 0.95
C THR A 96 6.89 -17.05 1.58
N ALA A 97 5.78 -16.35 1.41
CA ALA A 97 5.54 -15.07 2.05
C ALA A 97 5.22 -15.27 3.54
N PRO A 98 5.74 -14.40 4.44
CA PRO A 98 5.42 -14.48 5.86
C PRO A 98 3.94 -14.17 6.09
N ALA A 99 3.29 -14.94 6.97
CA ALA A 99 1.89 -14.69 7.36
C ALA A 99 1.73 -13.38 8.14
N GLU A 100 2.77 -12.99 8.86
CA GLU A 100 2.85 -11.72 9.60
C GLU A 100 4.28 -11.17 9.51
N PHE A 101 4.40 -9.85 9.45
CA PHE A 101 5.69 -9.18 9.56
C PHE A 101 5.57 -7.82 10.24
N ALA A 102 6.66 -7.36 10.85
CA ALA A 102 6.73 -6.01 11.40
C ALA A 102 7.10 -5.00 10.31
N MET A 103 6.34 -3.93 10.21
CA MET A 103 6.68 -2.78 9.41
C MET A 103 7.11 -1.65 10.34
N HIS A 104 8.40 -1.31 10.29
CA HIS A 104 9.04 -0.47 11.29
C HIS A 104 8.86 1.01 10.99
N GLY A 105 8.35 1.74 11.96
CA GLY A 105 8.38 3.19 11.95
C GLY A 105 9.78 3.74 12.26
N ARG A 106 10.03 4.99 11.93
CA ARG A 106 11.25 5.69 12.36
C ARG A 106 11.31 5.87 13.87
N ASP A 107 10.16 6.05 14.50
CA ASP A 107 9.95 5.92 15.94
C ASP A 107 9.35 4.52 16.20
N GLU A 108 9.99 3.73 17.06
CA GLU A 108 9.55 2.35 17.35
C GLU A 108 8.11 2.26 17.84
N ARG A 109 7.60 3.31 18.47
CA ARG A 109 6.18 3.40 18.90
C ARG A 109 5.20 3.36 17.71
N HIS A 110 5.67 3.61 16.52
CA HIS A 110 4.89 3.58 15.28
C HIS A 110 5.13 2.32 14.45
N THR A 111 5.89 1.37 14.97
CA THR A 111 6.02 0.05 14.34
C THR A 111 4.70 -0.68 14.40
N VAL A 112 4.29 -1.30 13.31
CA VAL A 112 3.03 -2.03 13.19
C VAL A 112 3.27 -3.46 12.72
N ILE A 113 2.37 -4.36 13.08
CA ILE A 113 2.35 -5.72 12.55
C ILE A 113 1.37 -5.77 11.37
N VAL A 114 1.80 -6.31 10.26
CA VAL A 114 0.98 -6.54 9.07
C VAL A 114 0.71 -8.03 8.96
N GLY A 115 -0.55 -8.40 8.87
CA GLY A 115 -0.99 -9.80 8.79
C GLY A 115 -1.80 -10.27 9.99
N GLY A 116 -2.25 -11.51 9.96
CA GLY A 116 -3.05 -12.14 11.02
C GLY A 116 -4.32 -11.37 11.36
N ASP A 117 -4.53 -11.12 12.64
CA ASP A 117 -5.66 -10.33 13.14
C ASP A 117 -5.37 -8.82 13.23
N HIS A 118 -4.17 -8.41 12.89
CA HIS A 118 -3.78 -7.02 12.97
C HIS A 118 -4.39 -6.20 11.84
N VAL A 119 -4.91 -5.03 12.16
CA VAL A 119 -5.47 -4.09 11.19
C VAL A 119 -4.56 -2.87 11.12
N VAL A 120 -4.19 -2.48 9.91
CA VAL A 120 -3.40 -1.28 9.65
C VAL A 120 -4.22 -0.35 8.78
N PHE A 121 -4.62 0.80 9.33
CA PHE A 121 -5.27 1.83 8.55
C PHE A 121 -4.25 2.77 7.93
N SER A 122 -4.42 2.99 6.63
CA SER A 122 -3.67 3.93 5.80
C SER A 122 -4.64 4.98 5.25
N PRO A 123 -4.22 6.21 4.99
CA PRO A 123 -5.06 7.17 4.28
C PRO A 123 -5.37 6.67 2.86
N ALA A 124 -6.52 7.08 2.32
CA ALA A 124 -6.82 6.92 0.90
C ALA A 124 -5.76 7.64 0.07
N TYR A 125 -5.48 7.13 -1.15
CA TYR A 125 -4.44 7.71 -1.98
C TYR A 125 -4.75 7.65 -3.47
N GLY A 126 -3.94 8.37 -4.27
CA GLY A 126 -4.02 8.37 -5.73
C GLY A 126 -4.89 9.49 -6.32
N SER A 127 -5.50 10.35 -5.50
CA SER A 127 -6.30 11.44 -6.03
C SER A 127 -5.44 12.61 -6.52
N PRO A 128 -5.65 13.12 -7.74
CA PRO A 128 -5.00 14.33 -8.22
C PRO A 128 -5.66 15.62 -7.68
N PHE A 129 -6.79 15.49 -6.99
CA PHE A 129 -7.58 16.60 -6.49
C PHE A 129 -7.66 16.60 -4.97
N VAL A 130 -7.70 17.79 -4.42
CA VAL A 130 -8.09 18.07 -3.03
C VAL A 130 -9.33 18.95 -3.03
N SER A 131 -10.08 18.90 -1.93
CA SER A 131 -11.23 19.79 -1.72
C SER A 131 -11.18 20.32 -0.30
N ASP A 132 -11.31 21.62 -0.15
CA ASP A 132 -11.39 22.30 1.13
C ASP A 132 -12.56 23.32 1.13
N LEU A 133 -12.78 23.97 2.27
CA LEU A 133 -13.90 24.89 2.43
C LEU A 133 -13.64 26.28 1.85
N ASP A 134 -12.38 26.65 1.67
CA ASP A 134 -12.00 27.99 1.22
C ASP A 134 -11.93 28.07 -0.31
N ASP A 135 -11.24 27.09 -0.95
CA ASP A 135 -10.96 27.08 -2.38
C ASP A 135 -11.76 26.04 -3.17
N GLY A 136 -12.55 25.22 -2.48
CA GLY A 136 -13.33 24.16 -3.11
C GLY A 136 -12.45 23.04 -3.69
N ARG A 137 -12.87 22.45 -4.82
CA ARG A 137 -12.13 21.35 -5.48
C ARG A 137 -11.11 21.92 -6.46
N ARG A 138 -9.85 21.58 -6.25
CA ARG A 138 -8.71 21.99 -7.09
C ARG A 138 -7.67 20.90 -7.23
N TYR A 139 -6.73 21.05 -8.13
CA TYR A 139 -5.56 20.19 -8.18
C TYR A 139 -4.72 20.34 -6.91
N ALA A 140 -4.17 19.21 -6.46
CA ALA A 140 -3.32 19.19 -5.27
C ALA A 140 -1.93 19.79 -5.55
N THR A 141 -1.37 20.43 -4.54
CA THR A 141 -0.01 20.96 -4.51
C THR A 141 0.88 20.14 -3.55
N LEU A 142 2.19 20.37 -3.59
CA LEU A 142 3.12 19.77 -2.63
C LEU A 142 2.80 20.20 -1.18
N ALA A 143 2.33 21.43 -1.00
CA ALA A 143 1.88 21.91 0.32
C ALA A 143 0.67 21.13 0.84
N ASP A 144 -0.27 20.77 -0.05
CA ASP A 144 -1.40 19.89 0.31
C ASP A 144 -0.93 18.50 0.70
N PHE A 145 -0.01 17.94 -0.08
CA PHE A 145 0.59 16.65 0.19
C PHE A 145 1.23 16.62 1.59
N GLU A 146 2.08 17.59 1.91
CA GLU A 146 2.70 17.72 3.22
C GLU A 146 1.66 17.86 4.35
N ASN A 147 0.60 18.65 4.13
CA ASN A 147 -0.46 18.84 5.13
C ASN A 147 -1.25 17.54 5.36
N LEU A 148 -1.55 16.78 4.32
CA LEU A 148 -2.19 15.46 4.45
C LEU A 148 -1.30 14.47 5.20
N VAL A 149 0.01 14.46 4.94
CA VAL A 149 0.97 13.64 5.72
C VAL A 149 0.96 14.04 7.19
N LYS A 150 0.98 15.35 7.51
CA LYS A 150 0.91 15.85 8.90
C LYS A 150 -0.41 15.46 9.58
N LEU A 151 -1.54 15.57 8.87
CA LEU A 151 -2.85 15.16 9.37
C LEU A 151 -2.89 13.64 9.65
N THR A 152 -2.33 12.84 8.75
CA THR A 152 -2.19 11.40 8.95
C THR A 152 -1.31 11.09 10.17
N TYR A 153 -0.22 11.84 10.35
CA TYR A 153 0.69 11.64 11.47
C TYR A 153 0.02 11.90 12.82
N VAL A 154 -0.75 12.98 12.94
CA VAL A 154 -1.43 13.33 14.20
C VAL A 154 -2.69 12.51 14.49
N SER A 155 -3.19 11.77 13.52
CA SER A 155 -4.33 10.87 13.71
C SER A 155 -3.92 9.63 14.51
N PRO A 156 -4.53 9.33 15.67
CA PRO A 156 -4.25 8.10 16.41
C PRO A 156 -4.83 6.85 15.74
N TRP A 157 -5.70 7.01 14.76
CA TRP A 157 -6.40 5.92 14.07
C TRP A 157 -5.74 5.47 12.77
N LEU A 158 -4.77 6.22 12.28
CA LEU A 158 -4.00 5.87 11.09
C LEU A 158 -2.62 5.39 11.54
N GLN A 159 -2.34 4.11 11.35
CA GLN A 159 -1.07 3.51 11.77
C GLN A 159 0.02 3.71 10.71
N HIS A 160 -0.38 3.96 9.47
CA HIS A 160 0.51 4.09 8.33
C HIS A 160 0.42 5.48 7.70
N SER A 161 1.55 6.03 7.25
CA SER A 161 1.61 7.39 6.67
C SER A 161 0.99 7.47 5.27
N GLY A 162 0.77 6.32 4.62
CA GLY A 162 0.29 6.24 3.24
C GLY A 162 1.41 6.25 2.21
N GLY A 163 1.03 6.44 0.97
CA GLY A 163 1.90 6.64 -0.18
C GLY A 163 1.56 7.95 -0.87
N THR A 164 0.96 7.90 -2.06
CA THR A 164 0.49 9.08 -2.78
C THR A 164 -0.82 9.58 -2.18
N VAL A 165 -0.79 10.25 -1.04
CA VAL A 165 -1.98 10.78 -0.35
C VAL A 165 -2.77 11.79 -1.20
N CYS A 166 -2.09 12.48 -2.09
CA CYS A 166 -2.63 13.18 -3.25
C CYS A 166 -1.51 13.34 -4.28
N GLU A 167 -1.83 13.69 -5.52
CA GLU A 167 -0.83 13.89 -6.58
C GLU A 167 -0.47 15.37 -6.70
N PRO A 168 0.71 15.83 -6.23
CA PRO A 168 1.11 17.23 -6.30
C PRO A 168 1.48 17.62 -7.73
N VAL A 169 0.62 18.37 -8.43
CA VAL A 169 0.81 18.70 -9.84
C VAL A 169 1.73 19.90 -10.08
N ASP A 170 2.05 20.66 -9.04
CA ASP A 170 2.98 21.80 -9.07
C ASP A 170 4.46 21.39 -9.06
N VAL A 171 4.76 20.08 -8.88
CA VAL A 171 6.11 19.53 -8.92
C VAL A 171 6.34 18.80 -10.24
N PRO A 172 7.50 18.99 -10.90
CA PRO A 172 7.84 18.27 -12.12
C PRO A 172 7.78 16.75 -11.95
N VAL A 173 7.15 16.05 -12.90
CA VAL A 173 6.84 14.60 -12.84
C VAL A 173 8.09 13.74 -12.62
N ASN A 174 9.22 14.13 -13.23
CA ASN A 174 10.47 13.36 -13.16
C ASN A 174 11.09 13.29 -11.77
N LYS A 175 10.80 14.24 -10.85
CA LYS A 175 11.32 14.27 -9.48
C LYS A 175 10.27 14.30 -8.39
N ARG A 176 9.00 14.37 -8.76
CA ARG A 176 7.86 14.46 -7.84
C ARG A 176 7.90 13.40 -6.75
N HIS A 177 8.26 12.17 -7.08
CA HIS A 177 8.37 11.06 -6.12
C HIS A 177 9.39 11.35 -5.00
N LEU A 178 10.48 12.09 -5.28
CA LEU A 178 11.47 12.46 -4.26
C LEU A 178 10.87 13.41 -3.23
N ASP A 179 10.13 14.42 -3.69
CA ASP A 179 9.48 15.39 -2.79
C ASP A 179 8.38 14.71 -1.96
N MET A 180 7.62 13.77 -2.55
CA MET A 180 6.60 13.00 -1.86
C MET A 180 7.20 12.08 -0.79
N VAL A 181 8.23 11.31 -1.10
CA VAL A 181 8.94 10.45 -0.14
C VAL A 181 9.59 11.29 0.95
N TYR A 182 10.21 12.43 0.58
CA TYR A 182 10.78 13.36 1.55
C TYR A 182 9.73 13.91 2.53
N ALA A 183 8.53 14.22 2.06
CA ALA A 183 7.44 14.68 2.93
C ALA A 183 7.08 13.62 3.99
N HIS A 184 6.96 12.33 3.61
CA HIS A 184 6.75 11.24 4.56
C HIS A 184 7.89 11.15 5.57
N LEU A 185 9.13 11.16 5.11
CA LEU A 185 10.31 11.08 5.97
C LEU A 185 10.46 12.29 6.90
N ARG A 186 10.06 13.48 6.46
CA ARG A 186 10.19 14.71 7.23
C ARG A 186 9.08 14.87 8.28
N TRP A 187 7.83 14.63 7.88
CA TRP A 187 6.65 15.01 8.65
C TRP A 187 5.98 13.84 9.39
N SER A 188 6.45 12.61 9.17
CA SER A 188 5.93 11.42 9.83
C SER A 188 7.08 10.54 10.33
N THR A 189 6.81 9.78 11.39
CA THR A 189 7.68 8.68 11.84
C THR A 189 6.99 7.33 11.69
N LYS A 190 5.77 7.31 11.11
CA LYS A 190 5.02 6.09 10.77
C LYS A 190 5.61 5.43 9.52
N PRO A 191 5.40 4.12 9.33
CA PRO A 191 5.71 3.44 8.08
C PRO A 191 5.05 4.12 6.88
N PHE A 192 5.62 4.00 5.69
CA PHE A 192 5.14 4.67 4.48
C PHE A 192 5.36 3.83 3.22
N MET A 193 4.66 4.19 2.15
CA MET A 193 4.87 3.61 0.82
C MET A 193 5.75 4.53 -0.02
N GLY A 194 6.66 3.92 -0.76
CA GLY A 194 7.52 4.62 -1.70
C GLY A 194 6.95 4.65 -3.13
N GLY A 195 7.72 5.22 -4.06
CA GLY A 195 7.36 5.31 -5.48
C GLY A 195 7.39 3.95 -6.17
N VAL A 196 6.45 3.71 -7.10
CA VAL A 196 6.32 2.44 -7.84
C VAL A 196 6.08 2.63 -9.34
N THR A 197 5.94 3.88 -9.80
CA THR A 197 5.59 4.19 -11.19
C THR A 197 6.76 4.17 -12.16
N ALA A 198 7.93 3.75 -11.71
CA ALA A 198 9.10 3.34 -12.49
C ALA A 198 10.09 2.62 -11.55
N PRO A 199 10.93 1.68 -12.05
CA PRO A 199 11.96 1.01 -11.24
C PRO A 199 12.88 1.99 -10.52
N GLY A 200 13.41 3.00 -11.21
CA GLY A 200 14.28 4.02 -10.61
C GLY A 200 13.62 4.81 -9.48
N ARG A 201 12.28 5.00 -9.52
CA ARG A 201 11.58 5.67 -8.41
C ARG A 201 11.46 4.79 -7.17
N ALA A 202 11.36 3.49 -7.35
CA ALA A 202 11.44 2.52 -6.26
C ALA A 202 12.84 2.50 -5.65
N GLU A 203 13.88 2.47 -6.49
CA GLU A 203 15.29 2.54 -6.09
C GLU A 203 15.60 3.83 -5.31
N ASP A 204 15.13 4.98 -5.79
CA ASP A 204 15.26 6.27 -5.11
C ASP A 204 14.57 6.22 -3.73
N SER A 205 13.38 5.64 -3.63
CA SER A 205 12.65 5.50 -2.36
C SER A 205 13.42 4.64 -1.37
N VAL A 206 13.99 3.53 -1.82
CA VAL A 206 14.88 2.65 -1.02
C VAL A 206 16.15 3.38 -0.60
N ALA A 207 16.77 4.15 -1.51
CA ALA A 207 17.96 4.93 -1.21
C ALA A 207 17.68 6.01 -0.15
N MET A 208 16.56 6.73 -0.25
CA MET A 208 16.12 7.70 0.75
C MET A 208 15.83 7.05 2.11
N ALA A 209 15.18 5.89 2.11
CA ALA A 209 14.98 5.11 3.33
C ALA A 209 16.31 4.68 3.95
N ARG A 210 17.27 4.24 3.13
CA ARG A 210 18.64 3.86 3.58
C ARG A 210 19.37 5.01 4.26
N ILE A 211 19.24 6.23 3.75
CA ILE A 211 19.82 7.42 4.38
C ILE A 211 19.25 7.68 5.76
N VAL A 212 17.94 7.49 5.93
CA VAL A 212 17.23 7.86 7.17
C VAL A 212 17.29 6.75 8.23
N PHE A 213 17.17 5.49 7.81
CA PHE A 213 17.15 4.35 8.74
C PHE A 213 18.51 3.69 8.94
N GLY A 214 19.45 3.91 8.02
CA GLY A 214 20.74 3.23 7.97
C GLY A 214 20.69 1.93 7.17
N ALA A 215 21.84 1.54 6.60
CA ALA A 215 21.96 0.36 5.76
C ALA A 215 21.59 -0.94 6.50
N ASP A 216 22.18 -1.15 7.67
CA ASP A 216 22.01 -2.37 8.49
C ASP A 216 20.53 -2.59 8.87
N ARG A 217 19.81 -1.50 9.16
CA ARG A 217 18.40 -1.56 9.51
C ARG A 217 17.54 -1.90 8.30
N LEU A 218 17.83 -1.28 7.15
CA LEU A 218 17.11 -1.53 5.91
C LEU A 218 17.26 -2.98 5.43
N GLU A 219 18.42 -3.58 5.63
CA GLU A 219 18.66 -4.99 5.27
C GLU A 219 17.89 -5.98 6.17
N ARG A 220 17.66 -5.60 7.42
CA ARG A 220 17.00 -6.47 8.41
C ARG A 220 15.51 -6.23 8.53
N ASP A 221 15.08 -4.97 8.45
CA ASP A 221 13.75 -4.52 8.83
C ASP A 221 12.98 -3.99 7.61
N CYS A 222 11.68 -4.27 7.50
CA CYS A 222 10.80 -3.63 6.55
C CYS A 222 10.45 -2.21 7.06
N VAL A 223 10.87 -1.16 6.35
CA VAL A 223 10.68 0.26 6.74
C VAL A 223 9.96 1.08 5.66
N VAL A 224 9.93 0.57 4.44
CA VAL A 224 9.22 1.16 3.29
C VAL A 224 8.52 0.05 2.52
N GLN A 225 7.41 0.37 1.89
CA GLN A 225 6.59 -0.60 1.17
C GLN A 225 6.28 -0.12 -0.24
N GLY A 226 6.33 -1.04 -1.20
CA GLY A 226 5.79 -0.84 -2.54
C GLY A 226 4.30 -1.18 -2.59
N ASN A 227 3.54 -0.49 -3.43
CA ASN A 227 2.18 -0.88 -3.76
C ASN A 227 2.09 -1.10 -5.27
N ILE A 228 2.14 -2.36 -5.67
CA ILE A 228 2.18 -2.75 -7.08
C ILE A 228 0.76 -3.01 -7.57
N ASN A 229 0.40 -2.36 -8.68
CA ASN A 229 -0.86 -2.58 -9.37
C ASN A 229 -0.64 -3.42 -10.63
N VAL A 230 -1.60 -4.28 -10.94
CA VAL A 230 -1.62 -5.02 -12.21
C VAL A 230 -2.27 -4.12 -13.26
N ASN A 231 -1.57 -3.83 -14.36
CA ASN A 231 -2.03 -2.86 -15.36
C ASN A 231 -3.22 -3.31 -16.19
N SER A 232 -3.37 -4.61 -16.36
CA SER A 232 -4.45 -5.23 -17.14
C SER A 232 -4.71 -6.62 -16.58
N PRO A 233 -5.89 -7.20 -16.74
CA PRO A 233 -6.09 -8.58 -16.36
C PRO A 233 -5.00 -9.49 -16.92
N LEU A 234 -4.31 -10.23 -16.06
CA LEU A 234 -3.27 -11.20 -16.41
C LEU A 234 -2.05 -10.61 -17.14
N VAL A 235 -1.76 -9.30 -17.00
CA VAL A 235 -0.61 -8.65 -17.63
C VAL A 235 0.17 -7.83 -16.62
N PHE A 236 1.45 -8.11 -16.51
CA PHE A 236 2.44 -7.29 -15.78
C PHE A 236 3.42 -6.69 -16.79
N ASP A 237 3.80 -5.44 -16.58
CA ASP A 237 4.84 -4.78 -17.37
C ASP A 237 6.16 -4.64 -16.59
N ASP A 238 7.21 -4.25 -17.30
CA ASP A 238 8.55 -4.03 -16.76
C ASP A 238 8.60 -2.91 -15.72
N VAL A 239 7.69 -1.96 -15.78
CA VAL A 239 7.57 -0.88 -14.77
C VAL A 239 7.18 -1.45 -13.41
N MET A 240 6.15 -2.29 -13.39
CA MET A 240 5.62 -2.87 -12.16
C MET A 240 6.53 -3.97 -11.62
N THR A 241 6.98 -4.89 -12.48
CA THR A 241 7.91 -5.96 -12.07
C THR A 241 9.27 -5.41 -11.65
N GLY A 242 9.77 -4.37 -12.33
CA GLY A 242 11.00 -3.69 -11.96
C GLY A 242 10.91 -2.97 -10.61
N ALA A 243 9.81 -2.27 -10.33
CA ALA A 243 9.58 -1.65 -9.02
C ALA A 243 9.47 -2.71 -7.91
N LEU A 244 8.74 -3.81 -8.17
CA LEU A 244 8.61 -4.94 -7.25
C LEU A 244 10.00 -5.52 -6.91
N LYS A 245 10.83 -5.78 -7.94
CA LYS A 245 12.19 -6.31 -7.76
C LYS A 245 13.07 -5.35 -6.96
N ALA A 246 12.95 -4.04 -7.17
CA ALA A 246 13.74 -3.05 -6.43
C ALA A 246 13.46 -3.11 -4.92
N TYR A 247 12.20 -3.19 -4.51
CA TYR A 247 11.84 -3.36 -3.09
C TYR A 247 12.24 -4.74 -2.56
N ALA A 248 11.95 -5.82 -3.29
CA ALA A 248 12.26 -7.19 -2.87
C ALA A 248 13.77 -7.39 -2.65
N ARG A 249 14.63 -6.89 -3.54
CA ARG A 249 16.09 -6.93 -3.40
C ARG A 249 16.63 -6.17 -2.20
N ALA A 250 15.89 -5.14 -1.78
CA ALA A 250 16.21 -4.38 -0.59
C ALA A 250 15.57 -4.96 0.69
N ASN A 251 15.01 -6.17 0.65
CA ASN A 251 14.25 -6.79 1.75
C ASN A 251 13.08 -5.95 2.23
N GLN A 252 12.43 -5.23 1.33
CA GLN A 252 11.29 -4.39 1.63
C GLN A 252 9.99 -5.00 1.10
N GLY A 253 8.89 -4.79 1.83
CA GLY A 253 7.60 -5.39 1.51
C GLY A 253 6.96 -4.82 0.24
N ASN A 254 6.12 -5.63 -0.39
CA ASN A 254 5.22 -5.18 -1.46
C ASN A 254 3.79 -5.63 -1.18
N VAL A 255 2.85 -4.75 -1.46
CA VAL A 255 1.43 -5.09 -1.58
C VAL A 255 1.09 -5.15 -3.06
N ILE A 256 0.42 -6.20 -3.49
CA ILE A 256 -0.10 -6.32 -4.85
C ILE A 256 -1.61 -6.12 -4.79
N SER A 257 -2.12 -5.16 -5.55
CA SER A 257 -3.54 -4.76 -5.55
C SER A 257 -4.21 -5.16 -6.88
N PRO A 258 -4.59 -6.43 -7.06
CA PRO A 258 -5.19 -6.90 -8.31
C PRO A 258 -6.68 -6.59 -8.43
N PHE A 259 -7.39 -6.35 -7.33
CA PHE A 259 -8.85 -6.25 -7.30
C PHE A 259 -9.41 -4.94 -7.91
N ILE A 260 -8.59 -3.90 -8.06
CA ILE A 260 -8.98 -2.64 -8.72
C ILE A 260 -9.48 -2.91 -10.14
N ILE A 261 -8.94 -3.92 -10.77
CA ILE A 261 -9.28 -4.34 -12.13
C ILE A 261 -10.75 -4.77 -12.22
N GLY A 262 -11.22 -5.56 -11.27
CA GLY A 262 -12.58 -6.09 -11.28
C GLY A 262 -13.65 -5.02 -11.06
N GLY A 263 -13.41 -4.07 -10.15
CA GLY A 263 -14.41 -3.07 -9.76
C GLY A 263 -14.40 -1.81 -10.61
N ALA A 264 -13.21 -1.27 -10.90
CA ALA A 264 -13.06 0.04 -11.55
C ALA A 264 -12.59 -0.04 -13.01
N MET A 265 -11.84 -1.07 -13.39
CA MET A 265 -11.22 -1.23 -14.69
C MET A 265 -11.53 -2.59 -15.34
N GLY A 266 -12.55 -3.25 -14.87
CA GLY A 266 -12.99 -4.55 -15.40
C GLY A 266 -13.42 -4.49 -16.86
N PRO A 267 -13.49 -5.64 -17.55
CA PRO A 267 -13.96 -5.71 -18.92
C PRO A 267 -15.33 -5.07 -19.10
N VAL A 268 -15.55 -4.48 -20.28
CA VAL A 268 -16.84 -3.82 -20.61
C VAL A 268 -18.05 -4.75 -20.41
N SER A 269 -17.90 -6.05 -20.66
CA SER A 269 -18.93 -7.06 -20.40
C SER A 269 -19.31 -7.14 -18.93
N TYR A 270 -18.34 -7.07 -18.02
CA TYR A 270 -18.60 -7.02 -16.59
C TYR A 270 -19.24 -5.68 -16.20
N THR A 271 -18.77 -4.58 -16.76
CA THR A 271 -19.38 -3.26 -16.57
C THR A 271 -20.85 -3.27 -17.02
N HIS A 272 -21.19 -3.93 -18.11
CA HIS A 272 -22.58 -4.08 -18.55
C HIS A 272 -23.44 -4.88 -17.58
N LEU A 273 -22.92 -5.94 -16.97
CA LEU A 273 -23.63 -6.72 -15.97
C LEU A 273 -23.89 -5.92 -14.69
N THR A 274 -22.99 -5.00 -14.37
CA THR A 274 -23.09 -4.14 -13.17
C THR A 274 -23.59 -2.74 -13.47
N LEU A 275 -23.87 -2.43 -14.73
CA LEU A 275 -24.29 -1.09 -15.18
C LEU A 275 -25.44 -0.49 -14.36
N PRO A 276 -26.49 -1.23 -13.99
CA PRO A 276 -27.54 -0.71 -13.13
C PRO A 276 -27.03 -0.25 -11.77
N THR A 277 -26.02 -0.91 -11.25
CA THR A 277 -25.37 -0.56 -9.97
C THR A 277 -24.46 0.66 -10.12
N ILE A 278 -23.75 0.76 -11.23
CA ILE A 278 -22.85 1.89 -11.52
C ILE A 278 -23.63 3.18 -11.80
N LEU A 279 -24.78 3.07 -12.44
CA LEU A 279 -25.66 4.21 -12.72
C LEU A 279 -26.43 4.72 -11.49
N LEU A 280 -26.42 3.96 -10.40
CA LEU A 280 -27.05 4.32 -9.13
C LEU A 280 -26.06 4.93 -8.13
N VAL A 281 -24.80 5.02 -8.48
CA VAL A 281 -23.73 5.68 -7.77
C VAL A 281 -23.33 6.95 -8.51
#